data_62d48b8e07d60cea9f1ec439d68f1d03
#
_entry.id   62d48b8e07d60cea9f1ec439d68f1d03
#
_cell.length_a   1.000
_cell.length_b   1.000
_cell.length_c   1.000
_cell.angle_alpha   90.00
_cell.angle_beta   90.00
_cell.angle_gamma   90.00
#
_symmetry.space_group_name_H-M   'P 1'
#
loop_
_entity.id
_entity.type
_entity.pdbx_description
1 polymer ?
#
loop_
_entity_poly.entity_id
_entity_poly.type
_entity_poly.pdbx_seq_one_letter_code
_entity_poly.pdbx_strand_id
1 'polypeptide(L)'
;DDKVSLIITCDNGITGFDQVKELKAAGLNVIVTDHHEIETSNNGEWAKQILPEANAVINPKRIDQDYPFTDLCGAAVCFKLMAALFKKLDGDYDYLYGLLEYVAMGTVCDIVSLTDENRIFVIEGLKRLNYTEKLGIKAILEESSWQKEIDVYTLGFILGPTMNATGRLSSAKIAIELLMEENIDRIYELAKELV
;
A
#
# COMPACT_ATOMS: atom_id res chain seq x y z
N ASP A 1 10.83 23.15 8.41
CA ASP A 1 9.48 23.72 8.18
C ASP A 1 9.05 23.50 6.73
N ASP A 2 8.92 22.24 6.35
CA ASP A 2 8.36 21.89 5.04
C ASP A 2 6.86 22.25 5.07
N LYS A 3 6.47 23.18 4.22
CA LYS A 3 5.07 23.57 4.08
C LYS A 3 4.33 22.47 3.34
N VAL A 4 3.85 21.48 4.08
CA VAL A 4 2.95 20.46 3.54
C VAL A 4 1.72 21.16 3.00
N SER A 5 1.35 20.91 1.76
CA SER A 5 0.17 21.45 1.09
C SER A 5 -0.79 20.38 0.58
N LEU A 6 -0.32 19.14 0.50
CA LEU A 6 -1.07 17.97 0.03
C LEU A 6 -0.80 16.77 0.93
N ILE A 7 -1.87 16.06 1.28
CA ILE A 7 -1.82 14.74 1.93
C ILE A 7 -2.45 13.74 1.00
N ILE A 8 -1.76 12.62 0.80
CA ILE A 8 -2.29 11.47 0.07
C ILE A 8 -2.31 10.29 1.04
N THR A 9 -3.45 9.68 1.25
CA THR A 9 -3.56 8.47 2.04
C THR A 9 -3.26 7.24 1.16
N CYS A 10 -2.81 6.16 1.78
CA CYS A 10 -2.67 4.87 1.15
C CYS A 10 -3.26 3.82 2.08
N ASP A 11 -4.21 3.04 1.59
CA ASP A 11 -4.86 1.95 2.32
C ASP A 11 -5.67 2.41 3.55
N ASN A 12 -6.11 3.64 3.55
CA ASN A 12 -6.97 4.20 4.59
C ASN A 12 -7.63 5.50 4.12
N GLY A 13 -8.56 6.00 4.95
CA GLY A 13 -9.15 7.32 4.81
C GLY A 13 -10.58 7.33 4.29
N ILE A 14 -11.12 6.22 3.76
CA ILE A 14 -12.50 6.18 3.26
C ILE A 14 -13.53 6.44 4.37
N THR A 15 -13.22 6.07 5.61
CA THR A 15 -14.03 6.33 6.81
C THR A 15 -13.50 7.51 7.64
N GLY A 16 -12.44 8.17 7.18
CA GLY A 16 -11.76 9.26 7.89
C GLY A 16 -12.44 10.63 7.72
N PHE A 17 -13.76 10.71 7.89
CA PHE A 17 -14.55 11.93 7.63
C PHE A 17 -14.07 13.13 8.43
N ASP A 18 -13.92 12.98 9.75
CA ASP A 18 -13.51 14.06 10.64
C ASP A 18 -12.06 14.48 10.38
N GLN A 19 -11.15 13.52 10.19
CA GLN A 19 -9.75 13.77 9.90
C GLN A 19 -9.57 14.53 8.57
N VAL A 20 -10.28 14.12 7.53
CA VAL A 20 -10.27 14.83 6.24
C VAL A 20 -10.82 16.25 6.40
N LYS A 21 -11.89 16.42 7.14
CA LYS A 21 -12.49 17.74 7.42
C LYS A 21 -11.53 18.65 8.18
N GLU A 22 -10.85 18.14 9.21
CA GLU A 22 -9.85 18.89 9.97
C GLU A 22 -8.67 19.30 9.10
N LEU A 23 -8.13 18.40 8.28
CA LEU A 23 -7.04 18.70 7.35
C LEU A 23 -7.44 19.78 6.33
N LYS A 24 -8.64 19.68 5.78
CA LYS A 24 -9.19 20.69 4.86
C LYS A 24 -9.37 22.04 5.55
N ALA A 25 -9.87 22.08 6.78
CA ALA A 25 -9.99 23.29 7.58
C ALA A 25 -8.63 23.95 7.88
N ALA A 26 -7.57 23.13 7.98
CA ALA A 26 -6.18 23.60 8.09
C ALA A 26 -5.58 24.10 6.76
N GLY A 27 -6.34 24.11 5.67
CA GLY A 27 -5.93 24.60 4.35
C GLY A 27 -5.15 23.58 3.51
N LEU A 28 -5.15 22.30 3.88
CA LEU A 28 -4.46 21.24 3.16
C LEU A 28 -5.36 20.65 2.06
N ASN A 29 -4.74 20.24 0.96
CA ASN A 29 -5.39 19.36 0.00
C ASN A 29 -5.28 17.90 0.47
N VAL A 30 -6.33 17.13 0.23
CA VAL A 30 -6.38 15.71 0.63
C VAL A 30 -6.83 14.87 -0.55
N ILE A 31 -6.05 13.83 -0.86
CA ILE A 31 -6.42 12.76 -1.78
C ILE A 31 -6.50 11.47 -0.95
N VAL A 32 -7.66 10.83 -0.97
CA VAL A 32 -7.85 9.53 -0.33
C VAL A 32 -7.64 8.43 -1.38
N THR A 33 -6.70 7.51 -1.14
CA THR A 33 -6.59 6.26 -1.88
C THR A 33 -6.83 5.10 -0.92
N ASP A 34 -7.88 4.33 -1.17
CA ASP A 34 -8.34 3.28 -0.27
C ASP A 34 -9.05 2.18 -1.06
N HIS A 35 -9.27 1.03 -0.45
CA HIS A 35 -9.97 -0.11 -1.03
C HIS A 35 -11.02 -0.71 -0.10
N HIS A 36 -11.11 -0.19 1.13
CA HIS A 36 -12.08 -0.65 2.12
C HIS A 36 -13.53 -0.37 1.68
N GLU A 37 -14.47 -1.07 2.31
CA GLU A 37 -15.90 -0.88 2.05
C GLU A 37 -16.35 0.56 2.33
N ILE A 38 -17.20 1.05 1.47
CA ILE A 38 -17.72 2.41 1.56
C ILE A 38 -19.05 2.38 2.30
N GLU A 39 -19.17 3.18 3.34
CA GLU A 39 -20.43 3.32 4.07
C GLU A 39 -21.57 3.82 3.18
N THR A 40 -22.77 3.34 3.44
CA THR A 40 -23.97 3.75 2.71
C THR A 40 -24.98 4.40 3.65
N SER A 41 -25.65 5.44 3.16
CA SER A 41 -26.63 6.21 3.96
C SER A 41 -27.92 5.46 4.30
N ASN A 42 -28.27 4.42 3.53
CA ASN A 42 -29.50 3.63 3.70
C ASN A 42 -29.29 2.18 3.21
N ASN A 43 -30.00 1.23 3.83
CA ASN A 43 -30.08 -0.15 3.37
C ASN A 43 -31.28 -0.30 2.40
N GLY A 44 -31.08 -0.04 1.10
CA GLY A 44 -32.16 -0.19 0.13
C GLY A 44 -31.78 0.23 -1.30
N GLU A 45 -32.75 0.18 -2.20
CA GLU A 45 -32.61 0.46 -3.64
C GLU A 45 -32.00 1.84 -3.97
N TRP A 46 -31.98 2.78 -3.03
CA TRP A 46 -31.46 4.13 -3.17
C TRP A 46 -30.27 4.42 -2.23
N ALA A 47 -29.52 3.40 -1.87
CA ALA A 47 -28.33 3.56 -1.04
C ALA A 47 -27.30 4.46 -1.74
N LYS A 48 -26.90 5.55 -1.04
CA LYS A 48 -25.81 6.43 -1.49
C LYS A 48 -24.58 6.13 -0.68
N GLN A 49 -23.47 5.94 -1.35
CA GLN A 49 -22.16 5.87 -0.70
C GLN A 49 -21.82 7.23 -0.06
N ILE A 50 -21.31 7.15 1.15
CA ILE A 50 -20.85 8.34 1.90
C ILE A 50 -19.33 8.41 1.72
N LEU A 51 -18.86 9.51 1.16
CA LEU A 51 -17.43 9.73 0.90
C LEU A 51 -16.92 10.90 1.77
N PRO A 52 -15.65 10.83 2.23
CA PRO A 52 -15.04 11.97 2.89
C PRO A 52 -14.91 13.17 1.93
N GLU A 53 -15.00 14.40 2.45
CA GLU A 53 -14.92 15.65 1.68
C GLU A 53 -13.48 15.98 1.22
N ALA A 54 -12.77 14.99 0.72
CA ALA A 54 -11.42 15.14 0.17
C ALA A 54 -11.44 15.82 -1.21
N ASN A 55 -10.28 16.30 -1.69
CA ASN A 55 -10.16 16.86 -3.02
C ASN A 55 -10.35 15.78 -4.12
N ALA A 56 -9.96 14.54 -3.81
CA ALA A 56 -10.27 13.35 -4.60
C ALA A 56 -10.36 12.12 -3.69
N VAL A 57 -11.23 11.19 -4.05
CA VAL A 57 -11.36 9.89 -3.41
C VAL A 57 -11.22 8.81 -4.49
N ILE A 58 -10.17 8.01 -4.39
CA ILE A 58 -9.85 6.91 -5.31
C ILE A 58 -10.09 5.62 -4.55
N ASN A 59 -11.17 4.93 -4.90
CA ASN A 59 -11.52 3.63 -4.34
C ASN A 59 -12.24 2.81 -5.43
N PRO A 60 -11.77 1.61 -5.77
CA PRO A 60 -12.35 0.79 -6.84
C PRO A 60 -13.78 0.32 -6.55
N LYS A 61 -14.24 0.40 -5.29
CA LYS A 61 -15.60 0.01 -4.88
C LYS A 61 -16.62 1.15 -4.96
N ARG A 62 -16.26 2.31 -5.51
CA ARG A 62 -17.21 3.39 -5.74
C ARG A 62 -18.19 3.00 -6.83
N ILE A 63 -19.48 3.27 -6.61
CA ILE A 63 -20.57 2.96 -7.55
C ILE A 63 -20.68 3.95 -8.71
N ASP A 64 -20.01 5.10 -8.63
CA ASP A 64 -20.04 6.18 -9.61
C ASP A 64 -18.81 6.18 -10.56
N GLN A 65 -18.18 5.03 -10.70
CA GLN A 65 -17.00 4.83 -11.57
C GLN A 65 -17.13 3.47 -12.31
N ASP A 66 -16.40 3.34 -13.43
CA ASP A 66 -16.48 2.20 -14.34
C ASP A 66 -15.23 1.28 -14.28
N TYR A 67 -14.44 1.34 -13.20
CA TYR A 67 -13.27 0.49 -13.08
C TYR A 67 -13.68 -0.98 -12.94
N PRO A 68 -13.22 -1.87 -13.83
CA PRO A 68 -13.80 -3.21 -13.95
C PRO A 68 -13.43 -4.20 -12.85
N PHE A 69 -12.35 -3.91 -12.08
CA PHE A 69 -11.83 -4.81 -11.06
C PHE A 69 -11.76 -4.12 -9.70
N THR A 70 -12.64 -4.51 -8.80
CA THR A 70 -12.83 -3.82 -7.50
C THR A 70 -12.04 -4.44 -6.35
N ASP A 71 -11.46 -5.63 -6.54
CA ASP A 71 -10.79 -6.43 -5.49
C ASP A 71 -9.28 -6.13 -5.42
N LEU A 72 -8.91 -4.86 -5.51
CA LEU A 72 -7.53 -4.40 -5.33
C LEU A 72 -7.23 -4.16 -3.85
N CYS A 73 -6.00 -4.45 -3.40
CA CYS A 73 -5.50 -3.98 -2.09
C CYS A 73 -5.13 -2.49 -2.14
N GLY A 74 -4.97 -1.86 -0.98
CA GLY A 74 -4.64 -0.43 -0.89
C GLY A 74 -3.33 -0.07 -1.60
N ALA A 75 -2.30 -0.90 -1.50
CA ALA A 75 -1.04 -0.71 -2.22
C ALA A 75 -1.22 -0.74 -3.75
N ALA A 76 -2.10 -1.62 -4.27
CA ALA A 76 -2.41 -1.68 -5.70
C ALA A 76 -3.17 -0.44 -6.17
N VAL A 77 -4.12 0.07 -5.38
CA VAL A 77 -4.83 1.33 -5.68
C VAL A 77 -3.84 2.49 -5.78
N CYS A 78 -2.93 2.61 -4.81
CA CYS A 78 -1.89 3.63 -4.82
C CYS A 78 -0.96 3.47 -6.04
N PHE A 79 -0.54 2.26 -6.36
CA PHE A 79 0.26 1.97 -7.56
C PHE A 79 -0.43 2.41 -8.85
N LYS A 80 -1.74 2.18 -8.99
CA LYS A 80 -2.52 2.61 -10.16
C LYS A 80 -2.55 4.15 -10.28
N LEU A 81 -2.68 4.87 -9.16
CA LEU A 81 -2.55 6.32 -9.14
C LEU A 81 -1.15 6.76 -9.60
N MET A 82 -0.10 6.13 -9.06
CA MET A 82 1.28 6.43 -9.47
C MET A 82 1.50 6.15 -10.95
N ALA A 83 0.99 5.03 -11.47
CA ALA A 83 1.08 4.70 -12.89
C ALA A 83 0.42 5.78 -13.78
N ALA A 84 -0.74 6.29 -13.38
CA ALA A 84 -1.41 7.38 -14.10
C ALA A 84 -0.62 8.69 -14.05
N LEU A 85 -0.01 9.00 -12.89
CA LEU A 85 0.86 10.17 -12.72
C LEU A 85 2.13 10.06 -13.57
N PHE A 86 2.81 8.92 -13.54
CA PHE A 86 4.02 8.66 -14.34
C PHE A 86 3.72 8.79 -15.83
N LYS A 87 2.59 8.25 -16.29
CA LYS A 87 2.14 8.44 -17.67
C LYS A 87 1.92 9.90 -18.02
N LYS A 88 1.36 10.70 -17.11
CA LYS A 88 1.05 12.11 -17.33
C LYS A 88 2.29 13.01 -17.27
N LEU A 89 3.26 12.65 -16.43
CA LEU A 89 4.46 13.44 -16.14
C LEU A 89 5.71 12.92 -16.88
N ASP A 90 5.54 11.93 -17.75
CA ASP A 90 6.64 11.27 -18.48
C ASP A 90 7.72 10.71 -17.52
N GLY A 91 7.24 10.04 -16.47
CA GLY A 91 8.10 9.52 -15.42
C GLY A 91 8.82 8.22 -15.79
N ASP A 92 9.77 7.84 -14.94
CA ASP A 92 10.57 6.61 -15.10
C ASP A 92 9.75 5.35 -14.77
N TYR A 93 9.41 4.57 -15.78
CA TYR A 93 8.64 3.35 -15.62
C TYR A 93 9.43 2.21 -14.97
N ASP A 94 10.76 2.18 -15.08
CA ASP A 94 11.57 1.15 -14.41
C ASP A 94 11.50 1.34 -12.88
N TYR A 95 11.55 2.60 -12.43
CA TYR A 95 11.30 2.92 -11.03
C TYR A 95 9.88 2.52 -10.60
N LEU A 96 8.86 2.87 -11.39
CA LEU A 96 7.48 2.52 -11.10
C LEU A 96 7.30 1.00 -10.97
N TYR A 97 7.82 0.24 -11.92
CA TYR A 97 7.72 -1.22 -11.88
C TYR A 97 8.52 -1.85 -10.73
N GLY A 98 9.56 -1.20 -10.23
CA GLY A 98 10.24 -1.58 -9.00
C GLY A 98 9.33 -1.58 -7.76
N LEU A 99 8.22 -0.82 -7.79
CA LEU A 99 7.23 -0.79 -6.70
C LEU A 99 6.30 -2.02 -6.70
N LEU A 100 6.29 -2.83 -7.77
CA LEU A 100 5.50 -4.07 -7.84
C LEU A 100 5.87 -5.08 -6.75
N GLU A 101 7.08 -5.01 -6.20
CA GLU A 101 7.47 -5.81 -5.05
C GLU A 101 6.56 -5.53 -3.85
N TYR A 102 6.32 -4.25 -3.54
CA TYR A 102 5.42 -3.84 -2.46
C TYR A 102 3.95 -4.13 -2.77
N VAL A 103 3.56 -3.97 -4.05
CA VAL A 103 2.18 -4.31 -4.48
C VAL A 103 1.89 -5.80 -4.31
N ALA A 104 2.85 -6.67 -4.68
CA ALA A 104 2.69 -8.11 -4.48
C ALA A 104 2.59 -8.47 -3.00
N MET A 105 3.42 -7.85 -2.15
CA MET A 105 3.37 -8.05 -0.70
C MET A 105 2.02 -7.61 -0.15
N GLY A 106 1.55 -6.39 -0.46
CA GLY A 106 0.26 -5.88 -0.02
C GLY A 106 -0.89 -6.77 -0.51
N THR A 107 -0.89 -7.18 -1.78
CA THR A 107 -1.94 -8.02 -2.37
C THR A 107 -2.07 -9.37 -1.63
N VAL A 108 -0.94 -10.01 -1.32
CA VAL A 108 -0.96 -11.31 -0.63
C VAL A 108 -1.30 -11.14 0.85
N CYS A 109 -0.74 -10.13 1.51
CA CYS A 109 -0.95 -9.92 2.96
C CYS A 109 -2.37 -9.46 3.29
N ASP A 110 -3.02 -8.74 2.38
CA ASP A 110 -4.39 -8.27 2.52
C ASP A 110 -5.44 -9.35 2.14
N ILE A 111 -4.97 -10.51 1.70
CA ILE A 111 -5.79 -11.70 1.40
C ILE A 111 -6.86 -11.40 0.33
N VAL A 112 -6.61 -10.48 -0.59
CA VAL A 112 -7.48 -10.26 -1.74
C VAL A 112 -7.32 -11.37 -2.79
N SER A 113 -8.30 -11.55 -3.67
CA SER A 113 -8.28 -12.64 -4.65
C SER A 113 -7.09 -12.52 -5.62
N LEU A 114 -6.37 -13.63 -5.86
CA LEU A 114 -5.25 -13.67 -6.80
C LEU A 114 -5.74 -13.96 -8.23
N THR A 115 -6.69 -13.17 -8.68
CA THR A 115 -7.28 -13.22 -10.03
C THR A 115 -7.01 -11.90 -10.75
N ASP A 116 -7.29 -11.87 -12.05
CA ASP A 116 -7.23 -10.67 -12.89
C ASP A 116 -5.93 -9.85 -12.68
N GLU A 117 -6.03 -8.55 -12.39
CA GLU A 117 -4.87 -7.67 -12.19
C GLU A 117 -4.02 -8.10 -10.98
N ASN A 118 -4.64 -8.54 -9.90
CA ASN A 118 -3.91 -9.00 -8.70
C ASN A 118 -2.96 -10.15 -9.03
N ARG A 119 -3.39 -11.09 -9.89
CA ARG A 119 -2.53 -12.18 -10.34
C ARG A 119 -1.31 -11.67 -11.09
N ILE A 120 -1.50 -10.66 -11.94
CA ILE A 120 -0.39 -10.03 -12.70
C ILE A 120 0.57 -9.35 -11.73
N PHE A 121 0.07 -8.56 -10.80
CA PHE A 121 0.88 -7.87 -9.79
C PHE A 121 1.70 -8.82 -8.96
N VAL A 122 1.10 -9.92 -8.50
CA VAL A 122 1.81 -10.92 -7.68
C VAL A 122 2.87 -11.66 -8.50
N ILE A 123 2.58 -12.07 -9.74
CA ILE A 123 3.57 -12.74 -10.60
C ILE A 123 4.76 -11.82 -10.88
N GLU A 124 4.51 -10.59 -11.30
CA GLU A 124 5.58 -9.66 -11.65
C GLU A 124 6.34 -9.16 -10.41
N GLY A 125 5.64 -8.99 -9.29
CA GLY A 125 6.27 -8.61 -8.03
C GLY A 125 7.15 -9.73 -7.47
N LEU A 126 6.71 -11.00 -7.48
CA LEU A 126 7.51 -12.14 -7.05
C LEU A 126 8.77 -12.34 -7.90
N LYS A 127 8.67 -12.18 -9.23
CA LYS A 127 9.85 -12.21 -10.10
C LYS A 127 10.88 -11.16 -9.67
N ARG A 128 10.46 -9.96 -9.32
CA ARG A 128 11.35 -8.89 -8.88
C ARG A 128 11.90 -9.16 -7.48
N LEU A 129 11.05 -9.59 -6.55
CA LEU A 129 11.45 -9.90 -5.16
C LEU A 129 12.58 -10.93 -5.10
N ASN A 130 12.56 -11.94 -5.97
CA ASN A 130 13.62 -12.96 -6.05
C ASN A 130 14.98 -12.39 -6.51
N TYR A 131 15.02 -11.20 -7.07
CA TYR A 131 16.22 -10.46 -7.45
C TYR A 131 16.28 -9.07 -6.80
N THR A 132 15.53 -8.87 -5.71
CA THR A 132 15.42 -7.56 -5.07
C THR A 132 16.77 -7.03 -4.60
N GLU A 133 17.00 -5.76 -4.82
CA GLU A 133 18.14 -5.02 -4.26
C GLU A 133 17.74 -4.17 -3.03
N LYS A 134 16.46 -4.23 -2.63
CA LYS A 134 15.95 -3.52 -1.47
C LYS A 134 16.50 -4.12 -0.19
N LEU A 135 17.42 -3.40 0.44
CA LEU A 135 18.19 -3.86 1.60
C LEU A 135 17.28 -4.24 2.78
N GLY A 136 16.21 -3.49 3.02
CA GLY A 136 15.26 -3.80 4.09
C GLY A 136 14.57 -5.16 3.92
N ILE A 137 14.18 -5.52 2.69
CA ILE A 137 13.59 -6.83 2.39
C ILE A 137 14.61 -7.94 2.59
N LYS A 138 15.84 -7.75 2.07
CA LYS A 138 16.94 -8.70 2.25
C LYS A 138 17.24 -8.96 3.73
N ALA A 139 17.32 -7.90 4.52
CA ALA A 139 17.62 -8.00 5.96
C ALA A 139 16.53 -8.80 6.71
N ILE A 140 15.25 -8.60 6.41
CA ILE A 140 14.17 -9.42 7.01
C ILE A 140 14.34 -10.90 6.65
N LEU A 141 14.62 -11.21 5.38
CA LEU A 141 14.80 -12.59 4.92
C LEU A 141 16.00 -13.25 5.59
N GLU A 142 17.12 -12.55 5.72
CA GLU A 142 18.33 -13.03 6.38
C GLU A 142 18.11 -13.28 7.88
N GLU A 143 17.53 -12.32 8.60
CA GLU A 143 17.23 -12.46 10.03
C GLU A 143 16.19 -13.57 10.28
N SER A 144 15.25 -13.77 9.35
CA SER A 144 14.31 -14.90 9.37
C SER A 144 14.93 -16.23 8.92
N SER A 145 16.23 -16.26 8.62
CA SER A 145 16.95 -17.43 8.10
C SER A 145 16.31 -18.03 6.83
N TRP A 146 15.65 -17.22 6.02
CA TRP A 146 15.00 -17.67 4.78
C TRP A 146 16.00 -17.72 3.63
N GLN A 147 16.18 -18.93 3.06
CA GLN A 147 17.17 -19.19 1.99
C GLN A 147 16.55 -19.79 0.73
N LYS A 148 15.22 -19.82 0.66
CA LYS A 148 14.50 -20.38 -0.48
C LYS A 148 14.04 -19.28 -1.44
N GLU A 149 13.56 -19.68 -2.59
CA GLU A 149 12.84 -18.79 -3.50
C GLU A 149 11.65 -18.13 -2.78
N ILE A 150 11.45 -16.84 -3.04
CA ILE A 150 10.33 -16.07 -2.50
C ILE A 150 9.09 -16.43 -3.32
N ASP A 151 8.09 -16.94 -2.66
CA ASP A 151 6.79 -17.29 -3.21
C ASP A 151 5.65 -16.64 -2.42
N VAL A 152 4.41 -16.95 -2.77
CA VAL A 152 3.22 -16.45 -2.06
C VAL A 152 3.24 -16.83 -0.57
N TYR A 153 3.75 -18.02 -0.25
CA TYR A 153 3.91 -18.44 1.15
C TYR A 153 4.88 -17.54 1.91
N THR A 154 6.01 -17.22 1.30
CA THR A 154 7.02 -16.31 1.89
C THR A 154 6.41 -14.93 2.18
N LEU A 155 5.59 -14.41 1.25
CA LEU A 155 4.90 -13.13 1.45
C LEU A 155 3.89 -13.20 2.60
N GLY A 156 3.02 -14.21 2.60
CA GLY A 156 1.93 -14.30 3.56
C GLY A 156 2.33 -14.77 4.96
N PHE A 157 3.45 -15.53 5.08
CA PHE A 157 3.81 -16.19 6.34
C PHE A 157 5.18 -15.80 6.91
N ILE A 158 6.01 -15.10 6.14
CA ILE A 158 7.31 -14.61 6.60
C ILE A 158 7.34 -13.07 6.55
N LEU A 159 7.34 -12.47 5.38
CA LEU A 159 7.50 -11.02 5.23
C LEU A 159 6.32 -10.23 5.82
N GLY A 160 5.09 -10.62 5.50
CA GLY A 160 3.88 -9.93 5.98
C GLY A 160 3.75 -9.96 7.51
N PRO A 161 3.77 -11.14 8.15
CA PRO A 161 3.73 -11.22 9.59
C PRO A 161 4.87 -10.49 10.29
N THR A 162 6.11 -10.54 9.77
CA THR A 162 7.24 -9.81 10.32
C THR A 162 6.99 -8.29 10.29
N MET A 163 6.54 -7.73 9.18
CA MET A 163 6.24 -6.32 9.09
C MET A 163 5.03 -5.89 9.92
N ASN A 164 4.11 -6.82 10.19
CA ASN A 164 2.91 -6.59 11.01
C ASN A 164 3.03 -7.16 12.43
N ALA A 165 4.20 -7.66 12.80
CA ALA A 165 4.42 -8.58 13.95
C ALA A 165 3.93 -8.06 15.29
N THR A 166 3.70 -6.78 15.47
CA THR A 166 3.34 -6.28 16.80
C THR A 166 1.95 -5.65 16.86
N GLY A 167 1.25 -5.44 15.75
CA GLY A 167 -0.07 -4.78 15.75
C GLY A 167 -0.07 -3.41 16.48
N ARG A 168 1.12 -2.89 16.81
CA ARG A 168 1.30 -1.65 17.56
C ARG A 168 1.80 -0.56 16.61
N LEU A 169 1.41 0.68 16.90
CA LEU A 169 1.81 1.85 16.12
C LEU A 169 3.35 2.00 15.99
N SER A 170 4.09 1.49 16.98
CA SER A 170 5.56 1.52 17.00
C SER A 170 6.17 0.65 15.91
N SER A 171 5.62 -0.53 15.62
CA SER A 171 6.19 -1.46 14.64
C SER A 171 5.91 -1.07 13.20
N ALA A 172 4.77 -0.47 12.91
CA ALA A 172 4.51 0.08 11.59
C ALA A 172 5.54 1.17 11.23
N LYS A 173 5.95 2.00 12.21
CA LYS A 173 7.02 2.98 12.02
C LYS A 173 8.37 2.30 11.75
N ILE A 174 8.71 1.26 12.50
CA ILE A 174 9.96 0.50 12.33
C ILE A 174 9.98 -0.15 10.94
N ALA A 175 8.87 -0.76 10.50
CA ALA A 175 8.78 -1.37 9.17
C ALA A 175 8.96 -0.32 8.05
N ILE A 176 8.34 0.86 8.18
CA ILE A 176 8.52 1.96 7.22
C ILE A 176 9.97 2.46 7.24
N GLU A 177 10.54 2.69 8.43
CA GLU A 177 11.93 3.12 8.59
C GLU A 177 12.87 2.12 7.93
N LEU A 178 12.70 0.82 8.19
CA LEU A 178 13.50 -0.26 7.59
C LEU A 178 13.45 -0.25 6.06
N LEU A 179 12.25 -0.06 5.48
CA LEU A 179 12.09 -0.09 4.02
C LEU A 179 12.60 1.19 3.32
N MET A 180 12.80 2.28 4.06
CA MET A 180 13.27 3.56 3.56
C MET A 180 14.73 3.86 3.94
N GLU A 181 15.34 3.08 4.85
CA GLU A 181 16.68 3.31 5.37
C GLU A 181 17.74 2.93 4.32
N GLU A 182 18.82 3.69 4.27
CA GLU A 182 19.98 3.46 3.39
C GLU A 182 21.23 3.03 4.16
N ASN A 183 21.29 3.27 5.49
CA ASN A 183 22.39 2.85 6.32
C ASN A 183 22.29 1.36 6.65
N ILE A 184 23.24 0.57 6.19
CA ILE A 184 23.23 -0.89 6.31
C ILE A 184 23.17 -1.35 7.77
N ASP A 185 23.95 -0.75 8.67
CA ASP A 185 23.98 -1.15 10.08
C ASP A 185 22.61 -0.91 10.73
N ARG A 186 22.00 0.24 10.42
CA ARG A 186 20.66 0.59 10.92
C ARG A 186 19.58 -0.33 10.37
N ILE A 187 19.67 -0.72 9.10
CA ILE A 187 18.77 -1.68 8.45
C ILE A 187 18.76 -3.01 9.21
N TYR A 188 19.93 -3.57 9.54
CA TYR A 188 20.01 -4.83 10.28
C TYR A 188 19.56 -4.70 11.74
N GLU A 189 19.78 -3.55 12.39
CA GLU A 189 19.21 -3.29 13.72
C GLU A 189 17.67 -3.34 13.68
N LEU A 190 17.07 -2.62 12.72
CA LEU A 190 15.61 -2.57 12.55
C LEU A 190 15.04 -3.94 12.17
N ALA A 191 15.71 -4.69 11.29
CA ALA A 191 15.28 -6.04 10.93
C ALA A 191 15.27 -6.99 12.13
N LYS A 192 16.29 -6.94 12.99
CA LYS A 192 16.35 -7.72 14.24
C LYS A 192 15.27 -7.35 15.24
N GLU A 193 14.85 -6.09 15.25
CA GLU A 193 13.77 -5.64 16.12
C GLU A 193 12.40 -6.15 15.65
N LEU A 194 12.23 -6.37 14.33
CA LEU A 194 10.99 -6.84 13.72
C LEU A 194 10.86 -8.36 13.75
N VAL A 195 11.93 -9.12 13.58
CA VAL A 195 11.95 -10.58 13.56
C VAL A 195 12.01 -11.12 14.99
#